data_c15c4c445d121d6aa9373f06eb2eae04
#
_entry.id   c15c4c445d121d6aa9373f06eb2eae04
#
_cell.length_a   1.000
_cell.length_b   1.000
_cell.length_c   1.000
_cell.angle_alpha   90.00
_cell.angle_beta   90.00
_cell.angle_gamma   90.00
#
_symmetry.space_group_name_H-M   'P 1'
#
loop_
_entity.id
_entity.type
_entity.pdbx_description
1 polymer ?
#
loop_
_entity_poly.entity_id
_entity_poly.type
_entity_poly.pdbx_seq_one_letter_code
_entity_poly.pdbx_strand_id
1 'polypeptide(L)'
;MNSAIQPHSNLEVSPYEIDAEYFEYSKAANPISANLITRIPYQCFPASLYDSGPSRTVALDLSEKLECEGPATSPGLYASFIRLNAGDDVTLAPNATSQVLYVIDGNGSLAYGETAFEWTKGCFIALPGMNSTILKASADARFYWVHDEPLLRYLGVSRSEDRFTPTLYPADVASAKLREAADDPRAQDRSRISILLGNSHFPQTRTVTHVLWAMYGILPVGSIQKPHRHQSIALDFIIDCPTGCYSLVGTELDENGHIRNPSRVDWTPGLAFVTPPGYWHAHFNESDREAFLIPIQDAGLQTYLRSLDIRFS
;
A
#
# COMPACT_ATOMS: atom_id res chain seq x y z
N MET A 1 -30.27 -13.90 5.06
CA MET A 1 -30.43 -14.69 6.29
C MET A 1 -29.67 -16.00 6.11
N ASN A 2 -28.48 -16.10 6.72
CA ASN A 2 -27.71 -17.33 6.72
C ASN A 2 -28.39 -18.31 7.70
N SER A 3 -29.08 -19.33 7.17
CA SER A 3 -29.57 -20.41 8.02
C SER A 3 -28.41 -21.38 8.29
N ALA A 4 -27.78 -21.26 9.45
CA ALA A 4 -26.96 -22.33 9.99
C ALA A 4 -27.79 -23.62 10.05
N ILE A 5 -27.19 -24.76 9.70
CA ILE A 5 -27.85 -26.06 9.85
C ILE A 5 -27.99 -26.31 11.35
N GLN A 6 -29.23 -26.27 11.86
CA GLN A 6 -29.49 -26.50 13.30
C GLN A 6 -29.08 -27.94 13.68
N PRO A 7 -28.38 -28.12 14.81
CA PRO A 7 -28.05 -29.46 15.27
C PRO A 7 -29.31 -30.23 15.67
N HIS A 8 -29.44 -31.46 15.19
CA HIS A 8 -30.47 -32.38 15.62
C HIS A 8 -29.98 -33.08 16.89
N SER A 9 -30.62 -32.81 18.02
CA SER A 9 -30.87 -33.60 19.23
C SER A 9 -30.58 -32.84 20.53
N ASN A 10 -31.35 -33.23 21.60
CA ASN A 10 -31.19 -32.78 22.98
C ASN A 10 -29.92 -33.36 23.66
N LEU A 11 -28.77 -33.32 22.99
CA LEU A 11 -27.48 -33.64 23.59
C LEU A 11 -26.95 -32.37 24.24
N GLU A 12 -26.52 -32.48 25.51
CA GLU A 12 -25.78 -31.39 26.15
C GLU A 12 -24.57 -31.02 25.24
N VAL A 13 -24.53 -29.82 24.71
CA VAL A 13 -23.44 -29.34 23.89
C VAL A 13 -22.20 -29.27 24.77
N SER A 14 -21.14 -29.94 24.35
CA SER A 14 -19.85 -29.89 25.05
C SER A 14 -19.32 -28.43 25.05
N PRO A 15 -18.63 -27.97 26.11
CA PRO A 15 -17.97 -26.69 26.13
C PRO A 15 -17.01 -26.46 24.97
N TYR A 16 -16.51 -27.53 24.34
CA TYR A 16 -15.62 -27.49 23.18
C TYR A 16 -16.34 -27.42 21.83
N GLU A 17 -17.67 -27.50 21.84
CA GLU A 17 -18.50 -27.45 20.63
C GLU A 17 -19.34 -26.18 20.55
N ILE A 18 -19.26 -25.33 21.58
CA ILE A 18 -20.15 -24.14 21.72
C ILE A 18 -19.96 -23.12 20.59
N ASP A 19 -18.72 -23.03 20.05
CA ASP A 19 -18.37 -22.11 18.97
C ASP A 19 -18.36 -22.79 17.58
N ALA A 20 -18.74 -24.09 17.51
CA ALA A 20 -18.74 -24.81 16.25
C ALA A 20 -19.97 -24.46 15.40
N GLU A 21 -19.73 -23.89 14.22
CA GLU A 21 -20.76 -23.60 13.23
C GLU A 21 -20.52 -24.37 11.93
N TYR A 22 -21.61 -24.73 11.27
CA TYR A 22 -21.55 -25.50 10.01
C TYR A 22 -22.34 -24.77 8.93
N PHE A 23 -21.67 -24.48 7.82
CA PHE A 23 -22.26 -23.79 6.69
C PHE A 23 -22.30 -24.70 5.46
N GLU A 24 -23.40 -24.64 4.72
CA GLU A 24 -23.50 -25.30 3.43
C GLU A 24 -22.56 -24.60 2.43
N TYR A 25 -21.69 -25.38 1.77
CA TYR A 25 -20.59 -24.89 0.95
C TYR A 25 -21.04 -23.91 -0.15
N SER A 26 -22.09 -24.23 -0.92
CA SER A 26 -22.53 -23.40 -2.04
C SER A 26 -23.05 -22.03 -1.60
N LYS A 27 -23.47 -21.88 -0.35
CA LYS A 27 -23.96 -20.63 0.22
C LYS A 27 -22.86 -19.80 0.90
N ALA A 28 -21.77 -20.43 1.32
CA ALA A 28 -20.72 -19.81 2.12
C ALA A 28 -19.39 -19.64 1.39
N ALA A 29 -19.18 -20.34 0.25
CA ALA A 29 -17.88 -20.45 -0.41
C ALA A 29 -17.35 -19.14 -1.01
N ASN A 30 -18.18 -18.13 -1.21
CA ASN A 30 -17.74 -16.83 -1.75
C ASN A 30 -18.35 -15.67 -0.96
N PRO A 31 -17.84 -15.41 0.25
CA PRO A 31 -18.41 -14.43 1.17
C PRO A 31 -18.39 -13.00 0.61
N ILE A 32 -17.38 -12.64 -0.18
CA ILE A 32 -17.29 -11.31 -0.80
C ILE A 32 -18.40 -11.12 -1.85
N SER A 33 -18.61 -12.10 -2.72
CA SER A 33 -19.69 -12.05 -3.73
C SER A 33 -21.08 -12.13 -3.11
N ALA A 34 -21.18 -12.81 -1.96
CA ALA A 34 -22.43 -12.91 -1.21
C ALA A 34 -22.70 -11.67 -0.30
N ASN A 35 -21.81 -10.67 -0.33
CA ASN A 35 -21.86 -9.48 0.53
C ASN A 35 -21.88 -9.81 2.03
N LEU A 36 -21.22 -10.89 2.44
CA LEU A 36 -21.02 -11.26 3.85
C LEU A 36 -19.79 -10.57 4.45
N ILE A 37 -18.85 -10.17 3.60
CA ILE A 37 -17.68 -9.38 3.93
C ILE A 37 -17.68 -8.15 3.04
N THR A 38 -17.48 -6.98 3.61
CA THR A 38 -17.40 -5.71 2.89
C THR A 38 -16.19 -5.68 1.95
N ARG A 39 -16.37 -5.14 0.75
CA ARG A 39 -15.26 -4.91 -0.17
C ARG A 39 -14.42 -3.75 0.34
N ILE A 40 -13.11 -3.81 0.07
CA ILE A 40 -12.23 -2.67 0.32
C ILE A 40 -12.71 -1.49 -0.52
N PRO A 41 -13.04 -0.34 0.08
CA PRO A 41 -13.55 0.79 -0.67
C PRO A 41 -12.42 1.47 -1.45
N TYR A 42 -12.75 1.98 -2.61
CA TYR A 42 -11.96 3.01 -3.25
C TYR A 42 -12.05 4.30 -2.41
N GLN A 43 -10.91 4.89 -2.04
CA GLN A 43 -10.84 6.10 -1.23
C GLN A 43 -9.62 6.94 -1.59
N CYS A 44 -9.81 8.27 -1.64
CA CYS A 44 -8.76 9.27 -1.82
C CYS A 44 -8.44 10.01 -0.53
N PHE A 45 -7.18 10.40 -0.37
CA PHE A 45 -6.65 11.15 0.76
C PHE A 45 -5.78 12.30 0.23
N PRO A 46 -6.30 13.54 0.21
CA PRO A 46 -5.60 14.68 -0.40
C PRO A 46 -4.45 15.19 0.48
N ALA A 47 -3.51 15.91 -0.14
CA ALA A 47 -2.37 16.54 0.54
C ALA A 47 -2.79 17.53 1.65
N SER A 48 -3.98 18.14 1.53
CA SER A 48 -4.51 19.07 2.54
C SER A 48 -4.66 18.47 3.95
N LEU A 49 -4.62 17.13 4.05
CA LEU A 49 -4.62 16.43 5.34
C LEU A 49 -3.32 16.64 6.14
N TYR A 50 -2.19 16.93 5.48
CA TYR A 50 -0.87 16.99 6.10
C TYR A 50 0.01 18.18 5.65
N ASP A 51 -0.42 19.00 4.71
CA ASP A 51 0.38 20.08 4.14
C ASP A 51 0.65 21.22 5.13
N SER A 52 -0.19 21.39 6.14
CA SER A 52 -0.10 22.47 7.14
C SER A 52 -0.49 22.00 8.55
N GLY A 53 -0.16 22.81 9.55
CA GLY A 53 -0.54 22.59 10.95
C GLY A 53 0.59 22.04 11.84
N PRO A 54 0.28 21.51 13.03
CA PRO A 54 1.26 21.00 13.97
C PRO A 54 1.84 19.65 13.51
N SER A 55 2.95 19.25 14.15
CA SER A 55 3.52 17.90 14.01
C SER A 55 2.50 16.86 14.45
N ARG A 56 2.25 15.86 13.63
CA ARG A 56 1.26 14.80 13.86
C ARG A 56 1.38 13.65 12.87
N THR A 57 0.84 12.51 13.25
CA THR A 57 0.51 11.42 12.33
C THR A 57 -0.96 11.55 11.93
N VAL A 58 -1.25 11.45 10.63
CA VAL A 58 -2.59 11.51 10.05
C VAL A 58 -2.96 10.14 9.53
N ALA A 59 -3.86 9.48 10.21
CA ALA A 59 -4.34 8.15 9.84
C ALA A 59 -5.14 8.17 8.53
N LEU A 60 -4.83 7.27 7.60
CA LEU A 60 -5.66 6.97 6.44
C LEU A 60 -6.56 5.78 6.76
N ASP A 61 -7.42 5.99 7.74
CA ASP A 61 -8.19 4.93 8.39
C ASP A 61 -9.51 4.64 7.66
N LEU A 62 -9.72 3.38 7.34
CA LEU A 62 -10.94 2.84 6.74
C LEU A 62 -11.54 1.71 7.57
N SER A 63 -11.06 1.49 8.80
CA SER A 63 -11.47 0.36 9.65
C SER A 63 -12.97 0.28 9.87
N GLU A 64 -13.65 1.42 10.05
CA GLU A 64 -15.11 1.46 10.18
C GLU A 64 -15.81 0.94 8.91
N LYS A 65 -15.35 1.36 7.71
CA LYS A 65 -15.90 0.89 6.44
C LYS A 65 -15.55 -0.57 6.13
N LEU A 66 -14.45 -1.05 6.71
CA LEU A 66 -13.96 -2.42 6.55
C LEU A 66 -14.54 -3.37 7.60
N GLU A 67 -15.26 -2.84 8.59
CA GLU A 67 -15.79 -3.59 9.73
C GLU A 67 -14.69 -4.42 10.41
N CYS A 68 -13.50 -3.81 10.60
CA CYS A 68 -12.35 -4.45 11.22
C CYS A 68 -11.78 -3.59 12.35
N GLU A 69 -10.92 -4.20 13.18
CA GLU A 69 -10.18 -3.48 14.21
C GLU A 69 -9.22 -2.47 13.58
N GLY A 70 -9.26 -1.22 14.06
CA GLY A 70 -8.49 -0.11 13.50
C GLY A 70 -7.32 0.37 14.37
N PRO A 71 -6.50 1.29 13.83
CA PRO A 71 -6.60 1.84 12.48
C PRO A 71 -6.15 0.88 11.38
N ALA A 72 -6.79 0.95 10.21
CA ALA A 72 -6.45 0.13 9.04
C ALA A 72 -6.85 0.85 7.74
N THR A 73 -5.99 0.88 6.75
CA THR A 73 -6.33 1.37 5.40
C THR A 73 -6.84 0.23 4.52
N SER A 74 -6.42 -0.98 4.84
CA SER A 74 -6.95 -2.24 4.35
C SER A 74 -6.85 -3.29 5.45
N PRO A 75 -7.47 -4.46 5.31
CA PRO A 75 -7.36 -5.52 6.33
C PRO A 75 -5.93 -5.94 6.67
N GLY A 76 -4.98 -5.79 5.74
CA GLY A 76 -3.59 -6.18 5.95
C GLY A 76 -2.60 -5.03 6.08
N LEU A 77 -2.97 -3.80 5.67
CA LEU A 77 -2.05 -2.66 5.66
C LEU A 77 -2.67 -1.41 6.28
N TYR A 78 -1.83 -0.64 6.94
CA TYR A 78 -2.15 0.69 7.41
C TYR A 78 -1.21 1.72 6.79
N ALA A 79 -1.79 2.76 6.20
CA ALA A 79 -1.09 3.92 5.69
C ALA A 79 -1.39 5.16 6.54
N SER A 80 -0.42 6.05 6.64
CA SER A 80 -0.58 7.36 7.27
C SER A 80 0.33 8.39 6.63
N PHE A 81 0.00 9.67 6.82
CA PHE A 81 0.94 10.75 6.62
C PHE A 81 1.55 11.14 7.97
N ILE A 82 2.83 11.49 7.97
CA ILE A 82 3.51 12.08 9.11
C ILE A 82 3.93 13.49 8.73
N ARG A 83 3.56 14.47 9.55
CA ARG A 83 4.04 15.83 9.47
C ARG A 83 4.89 16.13 10.67
N LEU A 84 6.09 16.70 10.47
CA LEU A 84 6.97 17.22 11.50
C LEU A 84 7.34 18.66 11.15
N ASN A 85 7.24 19.56 12.11
CA ASN A 85 7.82 20.89 11.97
C ASN A 85 9.32 20.83 12.27
N ALA A 86 10.07 21.82 11.81
CA ALA A 86 11.51 21.90 12.03
C ALA A 86 11.87 21.80 13.52
N GLY A 87 12.77 20.90 13.88
CA GLY A 87 13.22 20.63 15.25
C GLY A 87 12.38 19.58 16.00
N ASP A 88 11.21 19.23 15.52
CA ASP A 88 10.37 18.20 16.16
C ASP A 88 10.84 16.78 15.80
N ASP A 89 10.41 15.84 16.64
CA ASP A 89 10.59 14.41 16.41
C ASP A 89 9.30 13.62 16.65
N VAL A 90 9.27 12.39 16.16
CA VAL A 90 8.23 11.41 16.43
C VAL A 90 8.83 10.04 16.65
N THR A 91 8.27 9.31 17.61
CA THR A 91 8.59 7.89 17.83
C THR A 91 7.53 7.02 17.18
N LEU A 92 7.94 6.15 16.24
CA LEU A 92 7.11 5.16 15.59
C LEU A 92 7.40 3.79 16.19
N ALA A 93 6.36 3.11 16.68
CA ALA A 93 6.48 1.80 17.33
C ALA A 93 5.29 0.87 17.00
N PRO A 94 4.97 0.65 15.70
CA PRO A 94 3.87 -0.23 15.34
C PRO A 94 4.20 -1.68 15.67
N ASN A 95 3.21 -2.50 15.98
CA ASN A 95 3.36 -3.96 16.00
C ASN A 95 3.37 -4.49 14.55
N ALA A 96 4.44 -4.21 13.82
CA ALA A 96 4.59 -4.49 12.40
C ALA A 96 5.90 -5.23 12.13
N THR A 97 5.95 -6.00 11.06
CA THR A 97 7.19 -6.67 10.61
C THR A 97 7.82 -5.96 9.40
N SER A 98 7.04 -5.12 8.75
CA SER A 98 7.39 -4.46 7.50
C SER A 98 6.86 -3.04 7.48
N GLN A 99 7.74 -2.08 7.27
CA GLN A 99 7.41 -0.67 7.17
C GLN A 99 8.14 -0.04 5.99
N VAL A 100 7.46 0.83 5.26
CA VAL A 100 8.06 1.66 4.21
C VAL A 100 7.64 3.12 4.45
N LEU A 101 8.63 4.01 4.48
CA LEU A 101 8.42 5.45 4.47
C LEU A 101 8.94 6.02 3.15
N TYR A 102 8.20 6.97 2.60
CA TYR A 102 8.67 7.86 1.55
C TYR A 102 8.74 9.28 2.10
N VAL A 103 9.88 9.94 1.92
CA VAL A 103 10.08 11.33 2.35
C VAL A 103 9.49 12.26 1.29
N ILE A 104 8.31 12.80 1.56
CA ILE A 104 7.61 13.71 0.65
C ILE A 104 8.35 15.04 0.57
N ASP A 105 8.82 15.54 1.74
CA ASP A 105 9.55 16.80 1.84
C ASP A 105 10.38 16.86 3.11
N GLY A 106 11.38 17.75 3.15
CA GLY A 106 12.24 18.00 4.30
C GLY A 106 13.49 17.14 4.35
N ASN A 107 14.18 17.22 5.49
CA ASN A 107 15.39 16.46 5.80
C ASN A 107 15.56 16.31 7.31
N GLY A 108 16.36 15.34 7.71
CA GLY A 108 16.62 15.06 9.13
C GLY A 108 17.31 13.73 9.33
N SER A 109 17.16 13.15 10.53
CA SER A 109 17.78 11.90 10.92
C SER A 109 16.77 10.86 11.38
N LEU A 110 17.16 9.60 11.24
CA LEU A 110 16.42 8.44 11.73
C LEU A 110 17.33 7.64 12.65
N ALA A 111 16.77 7.18 13.78
CA ALA A 111 17.41 6.20 14.65
C ALA A 111 16.50 4.97 14.83
N TYR A 112 17.06 3.76 14.70
CA TYR A 112 16.43 2.47 14.90
C TYR A 112 17.39 1.53 15.62
N GLY A 113 17.21 1.31 16.93
CA GLY A 113 18.19 0.62 17.74
C GLY A 113 19.57 1.31 17.69
N GLU A 114 20.60 0.58 17.29
CA GLU A 114 21.96 1.12 17.12
C GLU A 114 22.20 1.72 15.71
N THR A 115 21.24 1.57 14.79
CA THR A 115 21.34 2.10 13.43
C THR A 115 20.84 3.53 13.39
N ALA A 116 21.63 4.44 12.80
CA ALA A 116 21.21 5.81 12.55
C ALA A 116 21.73 6.29 11.18
N PHE A 117 20.91 7.07 10.49
CA PHE A 117 21.28 7.70 9.21
C PHE A 117 20.45 8.95 8.94
N GLU A 118 20.96 9.78 8.04
CA GLU A 118 20.27 10.97 7.56
C GLU A 118 19.35 10.63 6.38
N TRP A 119 18.26 11.36 6.28
CA TRP A 119 17.31 11.26 5.17
C TRP A 119 16.98 12.64 4.60
N THR A 120 16.63 12.66 3.34
CA THR A 120 16.24 13.87 2.59
C THR A 120 15.01 13.59 1.73
N LYS A 121 14.36 14.64 1.24
CA LYS A 121 13.26 14.56 0.28
C LYS A 121 13.54 13.55 -0.84
N GLY A 122 12.57 12.71 -1.13
CA GLY A 122 12.62 11.69 -2.19
C GLY A 122 13.26 10.36 -1.78
N CYS A 123 13.85 10.27 -0.58
CA CYS A 123 14.34 8.99 -0.06
C CYS A 123 13.19 8.03 0.25
N PHE A 124 13.45 6.73 0.04
CA PHE A 124 12.63 5.67 0.61
C PHE A 124 13.38 5.00 1.74
N ILE A 125 12.66 4.58 2.76
CA ILE A 125 13.21 3.93 3.95
C ILE A 125 12.39 2.68 4.23
N ALA A 126 13.04 1.53 4.30
CA ALA A 126 12.42 0.28 4.73
C ALA A 126 12.90 -0.06 6.15
N LEU A 127 11.97 -0.34 7.04
CA LEU A 127 12.24 -0.63 8.45
C LEU A 127 11.61 -1.96 8.86
N PRO A 128 12.34 -2.79 9.59
CA PRO A 128 11.76 -3.92 10.33
C PRO A 128 10.99 -3.41 11.56
N GLY A 129 10.66 -4.26 12.52
CA GLY A 129 9.70 -3.88 13.54
C GLY A 129 10.12 -4.03 15.00
N MET A 130 11.28 -4.64 15.32
CA MET A 130 11.61 -4.97 16.71
C MET A 130 11.90 -3.76 17.59
N ASN A 131 12.49 -2.71 17.02
CA ASN A 131 12.80 -1.48 17.75
C ASN A 131 11.83 -0.36 17.35
N SER A 132 11.62 0.59 18.22
CA SER A 132 11.00 1.86 17.87
C SER A 132 11.93 2.67 16.96
N THR A 133 11.31 3.44 16.07
CA THR A 133 12.03 4.37 15.18
C THR A 133 11.81 5.78 15.68
N ILE A 134 12.90 6.55 15.84
CA ILE A 134 12.83 7.98 16.11
C ILE A 134 13.14 8.71 14.79
N LEU A 135 12.16 9.48 14.30
CA LEU A 135 12.34 10.41 13.19
C LEU A 135 12.50 11.82 13.75
N LYS A 136 13.60 12.49 13.44
CA LYS A 136 13.86 13.87 13.84
C LYS A 136 13.99 14.75 12.60
N ALA A 137 13.20 15.81 12.53
CA ALA A 137 13.18 16.75 11.42
C ALA A 137 14.15 17.92 11.66
N SER A 138 15.05 18.18 10.71
CA SER A 138 15.91 19.39 10.70
C SER A 138 15.24 20.58 10.01
N ALA A 139 14.31 20.31 9.10
CA ALA A 139 13.40 21.25 8.47
C ALA A 139 11.99 20.69 8.50
N ASP A 140 10.97 21.50 8.17
CA ASP A 140 9.59 20.99 8.04
C ASP A 140 9.58 19.75 7.13
N ALA A 141 9.04 18.66 7.60
CA ALA A 141 9.10 17.37 6.94
C ALA A 141 7.73 16.70 6.84
N ARG A 142 7.58 15.92 5.79
CA ARG A 142 6.37 15.15 5.51
C ARG A 142 6.74 13.79 4.98
N PHE A 143 6.00 12.75 5.43
CA PHE A 143 6.22 11.37 5.01
C PHE A 143 4.91 10.71 4.63
N TYR A 144 4.98 9.78 3.69
CA TYR A 144 4.00 8.75 3.48
C TYR A 144 4.53 7.46 4.09
N TRP A 145 3.80 6.87 5.03
CA TRP A 145 4.23 5.72 5.83
C TRP A 145 3.21 4.60 5.73
N VAL A 146 3.67 3.38 5.37
CA VAL A 146 2.84 2.18 5.22
C VAL A 146 3.47 1.03 5.97
N HIS A 147 2.65 0.24 6.69
CA HIS A 147 3.09 -0.94 7.44
C HIS A 147 2.01 -2.01 7.57
N ASP A 148 2.39 -3.21 8.01
CA ASP A 148 1.57 -4.43 8.07
C ASP A 148 0.95 -4.72 9.45
N GLU A 149 0.88 -3.76 10.36
CA GLU A 149 0.30 -3.95 11.69
C GLU A 149 -1.13 -4.52 11.67
N PRO A 150 -2.06 -4.11 10.78
CA PRO A 150 -3.40 -4.68 10.74
C PRO A 150 -3.40 -6.21 10.50
N LEU A 151 -2.48 -6.70 9.67
CA LEU A 151 -2.33 -8.14 9.44
C LEU A 151 -1.93 -8.89 10.71
N LEU A 152 -0.95 -8.38 11.47
CA LEU A 152 -0.51 -9.00 12.72
C LEU A 152 -1.63 -8.99 13.77
N ARG A 153 -2.36 -7.88 13.85
CA ARG A 153 -3.51 -7.71 14.75
C ARG A 153 -4.60 -8.74 14.42
N TYR A 154 -4.97 -8.87 13.16
CA TYR A 154 -5.95 -9.88 12.72
C TYR A 154 -5.51 -11.31 13.05
N LEU A 155 -4.22 -11.61 12.88
CA LEU A 155 -3.67 -12.93 13.20
C LEU A 155 -3.49 -13.17 14.72
N GLY A 156 -3.63 -12.14 15.56
CA GLY A 156 -3.41 -12.24 17.00
C GLY A 156 -1.95 -12.51 17.36
N VAL A 157 -0.99 -12.02 16.56
CA VAL A 157 0.44 -12.29 16.73
C VAL A 157 1.26 -11.02 16.91
N SER A 158 2.45 -11.18 17.49
CA SER A 158 3.46 -10.13 17.61
C SER A 158 4.72 -10.54 16.87
N ARG A 159 5.48 -9.53 16.46
CA ARG A 159 6.83 -9.73 15.90
C ARG A 159 7.75 -10.41 16.90
N SER A 160 8.63 -11.29 16.44
CA SER A 160 9.60 -12.01 17.27
C SER A 160 11.06 -11.71 16.92
N GLU A 161 11.32 -11.24 15.69
CA GLU A 161 12.66 -10.92 15.19
C GLU A 161 12.60 -9.92 14.03
N ASP A 162 13.72 -9.23 13.79
CA ASP A 162 13.89 -8.45 12.56
C ASP A 162 14.31 -9.37 11.41
N ARG A 163 13.53 -9.37 10.32
CA ARG A 163 13.78 -10.21 9.12
C ARG A 163 14.76 -9.55 8.13
N PHE A 164 15.11 -8.29 8.34
CA PHE A 164 16.04 -7.52 7.54
C PHE A 164 16.56 -6.34 8.36
N THR A 165 17.58 -5.64 7.86
CA THR A 165 18.13 -4.44 8.50
C THR A 165 17.49 -3.18 7.93
N PRO A 166 17.40 -2.08 8.71
CA PRO A 166 16.98 -0.79 8.19
C PRO A 166 17.71 -0.43 6.89
N THR A 167 16.96 -0.07 5.87
CA THR A 167 17.50 0.13 4.52
C THR A 167 17.06 1.49 3.98
N LEU A 168 18.04 2.32 3.60
CA LEU A 168 17.82 3.60 2.92
C LEU A 168 18.01 3.42 1.41
N TYR A 169 17.06 3.95 0.64
CA TYR A 169 17.14 4.12 -0.81
C TYR A 169 17.31 5.62 -1.09
N PRO A 170 18.54 6.11 -1.38
CA PRO A 170 18.79 7.52 -1.62
C PRO A 170 18.01 8.05 -2.82
N ALA A 171 17.52 9.27 -2.72
CA ALA A 171 16.64 9.89 -3.72
C ALA A 171 17.29 10.02 -5.09
N ASP A 172 18.57 10.41 -5.13
CA ASP A 172 19.37 10.56 -6.35
C ASP A 172 19.58 9.21 -7.03
N VAL A 173 19.90 8.16 -6.27
CA VAL A 173 20.10 6.80 -6.80
C VAL A 173 18.77 6.24 -7.33
N ALA A 174 17.68 6.36 -6.58
CA ALA A 174 16.36 5.89 -7.02
C ALA A 174 15.92 6.62 -8.29
N SER A 175 16.11 7.94 -8.35
CA SER A 175 15.77 8.74 -9.52
C SER A 175 16.63 8.39 -10.73
N ALA A 176 17.94 8.19 -10.54
CA ALA A 176 18.83 7.76 -11.62
C ALA A 176 18.44 6.39 -12.18
N LYS A 177 18.09 5.44 -11.30
CA LYS A 177 17.63 4.10 -11.73
C LYS A 177 16.29 4.15 -12.46
N LEU A 178 15.39 5.02 -12.05
CA LEU A 178 14.12 5.22 -12.74
C LEU A 178 14.34 5.83 -14.13
N ARG A 179 15.23 6.83 -14.26
CA ARG A 179 15.60 7.40 -15.56
C ARG A 179 16.27 6.38 -16.47
N GLU A 180 17.21 5.56 -15.97
CA GLU A 180 17.81 4.46 -16.72
C GLU A 180 16.73 3.51 -17.28
N ALA A 181 15.69 3.20 -16.50
CA ALA A 181 14.58 2.36 -16.94
C ALA A 181 13.68 3.07 -17.98
N ALA A 182 13.52 4.39 -17.89
CA ALA A 182 12.72 5.19 -18.83
C ALA A 182 13.47 5.39 -20.17
N ASP A 183 14.77 5.53 -20.13
CA ASP A 183 15.63 5.75 -21.31
C ASP A 183 15.93 4.45 -22.09
N ASP A 184 15.54 3.27 -21.59
CA ASP A 184 15.65 2.01 -22.33
C ASP A 184 14.85 2.11 -23.65
N PRO A 185 15.42 1.87 -24.82
CA PRO A 185 14.73 1.93 -26.11
C PRO A 185 13.44 1.10 -26.18
N ARG A 186 13.29 0.09 -25.33
CA ARG A 186 12.11 -0.76 -25.22
C ARG A 186 11.10 -0.28 -24.17
N ALA A 187 11.34 0.86 -23.54
CA ALA A 187 10.44 1.38 -22.49
C ALA A 187 9.03 1.64 -23.01
N GLN A 188 8.90 2.11 -24.25
CA GLN A 188 7.62 2.36 -24.94
C GLN A 188 6.76 1.10 -25.14
N ASP A 189 7.38 -0.09 -25.14
CA ASP A 189 6.67 -1.38 -25.28
C ASP A 189 6.17 -1.92 -23.93
N ARG A 190 6.50 -1.26 -22.84
CA ARG A 190 6.15 -1.69 -21.49
C ARG A 190 4.83 -1.10 -21.06
N SER A 191 4.03 -1.89 -20.36
CA SER A 191 2.79 -1.42 -19.74
C SER A 191 3.04 -0.43 -18.58
N ARG A 192 4.27 -0.41 -18.03
CA ARG A 192 4.67 0.46 -16.93
C ARG A 192 6.17 0.77 -17.02
N ILE A 193 6.53 2.03 -16.77
CA ILE A 193 7.91 2.45 -16.56
C ILE A 193 8.09 2.67 -15.06
N SER A 194 8.71 1.72 -14.39
CA SER A 194 8.94 1.78 -12.93
C SER A 194 10.17 0.96 -12.57
N ILE A 195 10.80 1.34 -11.47
CA ILE A 195 11.73 0.48 -10.74
C ILE A 195 11.03 -0.14 -9.54
N LEU A 196 11.39 -1.37 -9.25
CA LEU A 196 10.97 -2.06 -8.05
C LEU A 196 12.06 -1.87 -6.99
N LEU A 197 11.69 -1.38 -5.81
CA LEU A 197 12.63 -1.29 -4.69
C LEU A 197 12.81 -2.69 -4.12
N GLY A 198 14.00 -3.24 -4.27
CA GLY A 198 14.36 -4.57 -3.82
C GLY A 198 15.28 -4.52 -2.61
N ASN A 199 15.22 -5.55 -1.76
CA ASN A 199 16.09 -5.74 -0.62
C ASN A 199 16.82 -7.07 -0.74
N SER A 200 18.14 -7.08 -0.51
CA SER A 200 18.98 -8.27 -0.65
C SER A 200 18.58 -9.43 0.27
N HIS A 201 17.85 -9.17 1.34
CA HIS A 201 17.28 -10.20 2.21
C HIS A 201 16.14 -10.99 1.56
N PHE A 202 15.55 -10.47 0.47
CA PHE A 202 14.40 -11.07 -0.22
C PHE A 202 14.69 -11.34 -1.72
N PRO A 203 15.72 -12.13 -2.05
CA PRO A 203 16.14 -12.32 -3.44
C PRO A 203 15.11 -13.05 -4.30
N GLN A 204 14.25 -13.88 -3.69
CA GLN A 204 13.21 -14.64 -4.41
C GLN A 204 12.04 -13.76 -4.83
N THR A 205 11.55 -12.92 -3.93
CA THR A 205 10.40 -12.04 -4.18
C THR A 205 10.83 -10.72 -4.82
N ARG A 206 12.08 -10.30 -4.66
CA ARG A 206 12.65 -9.01 -5.12
C ARG A 206 11.87 -7.81 -4.60
N THR A 207 11.46 -7.87 -3.35
CA THR A 207 10.59 -6.89 -2.71
C THR A 207 11.33 -6.04 -1.70
N VAL A 208 10.77 -4.89 -1.35
CA VAL A 208 11.36 -3.93 -0.40
C VAL A 208 11.38 -4.51 1.02
N THR A 209 10.36 -5.29 1.38
CA THR A 209 10.31 -6.13 2.58
C THR A 209 9.66 -7.48 2.23
N HIS A 210 9.56 -8.40 3.18
CA HIS A 210 8.89 -9.70 2.96
C HIS A 210 7.37 -9.59 2.78
N VAL A 211 6.74 -8.49 3.20
CA VAL A 211 5.31 -8.23 3.01
C VAL A 211 5.08 -7.21 1.91
N LEU A 212 5.86 -6.11 1.91
CA LEU A 212 5.60 -4.95 1.08
C LEU A 212 6.39 -4.99 -0.24
N TRP A 213 5.71 -4.63 -1.29
CA TRP A 213 6.23 -4.31 -2.60
C TRP A 213 6.09 -2.80 -2.81
N ALA A 214 7.17 -2.10 -3.08
CA ALA A 214 7.15 -0.67 -3.40
C ALA A 214 7.80 -0.42 -4.76
N MET A 215 7.14 0.40 -5.56
CA MET A 215 7.64 0.82 -6.86
C MET A 215 7.79 2.34 -6.90
N TYR A 216 8.75 2.79 -7.70
CA TYR A 216 8.85 4.20 -8.09
C TYR A 216 8.67 4.28 -9.60
N GLY A 217 7.63 5.00 -10.05
CA GLY A 217 7.16 4.96 -11.43
C GLY A 217 7.02 6.33 -12.08
N ILE A 218 7.16 6.31 -13.42
CA ILE A 218 6.86 7.42 -14.33
C ILE A 218 5.66 7.05 -15.17
N LEU A 219 4.73 8.00 -15.34
CA LEU A 219 3.73 8.00 -16.38
C LEU A 219 4.11 9.08 -17.41
N PRO A 220 4.66 8.70 -18.58
CA PRO A 220 5.14 9.64 -19.59
C PRO A 220 4.03 10.53 -20.15
N VAL A 221 4.45 11.62 -20.80
CA VAL A 221 3.54 12.55 -21.51
C VAL A 221 2.68 11.81 -22.54
N GLY A 222 1.37 12.04 -22.52
CA GLY A 222 0.42 11.46 -23.47
C GLY A 222 0.27 9.93 -23.36
N SER A 223 0.78 9.29 -22.30
CA SER A 223 0.77 7.85 -22.17
C SER A 223 -0.41 7.32 -21.36
N ILE A 224 -0.72 6.05 -21.64
CA ILE A 224 -1.74 5.28 -20.93
C ILE A 224 -1.09 3.99 -20.41
N GLN A 225 -1.13 3.80 -19.11
CA GLN A 225 -0.94 2.46 -18.56
C GLN A 225 -2.26 1.71 -18.65
N LYS A 226 -2.31 0.72 -19.55
CA LYS A 226 -3.53 -0.04 -19.88
C LYS A 226 -4.16 -0.69 -18.65
N PRO A 227 -5.46 -1.02 -18.71
CA PRO A 227 -6.15 -1.72 -17.66
C PRO A 227 -5.42 -2.98 -17.24
N HIS A 228 -5.18 -3.10 -15.93
CA HIS A 228 -4.59 -4.27 -15.31
C HIS A 228 -5.22 -4.47 -13.93
N ARG A 229 -5.08 -5.68 -13.39
CA ARG A 229 -5.55 -6.01 -12.04
C ARG A 229 -4.62 -7.01 -11.37
N HIS A 230 -4.65 -7.02 -10.05
CA HIS A 230 -3.91 -7.97 -9.20
C HIS A 230 -4.66 -8.21 -7.88
N GLN A 231 -4.31 -9.30 -7.16
CA GLN A 231 -4.92 -9.66 -5.88
C GLN A 231 -4.39 -8.81 -4.72
N SER A 232 -3.19 -8.25 -4.87
CA SER A 232 -2.66 -7.34 -3.85
C SER A 232 -3.47 -6.05 -3.82
N ILE A 233 -3.60 -5.46 -2.62
CA ILE A 233 -4.04 -4.08 -2.52
C ILE A 233 -2.93 -3.16 -2.99
N ALA A 234 -3.26 -2.03 -3.63
CA ALA A 234 -2.32 -0.97 -3.86
C ALA A 234 -2.73 0.30 -3.08
N LEU A 235 -1.77 0.83 -2.35
CA LEU A 235 -1.83 2.12 -1.67
C LEU A 235 -0.94 3.05 -2.49
N ASP A 236 -1.57 3.71 -3.48
CA ASP A 236 -0.90 4.56 -4.45
C ASP A 236 -0.66 5.95 -3.85
N PHE A 237 0.51 6.52 -4.10
CA PHE A 237 0.86 7.89 -3.72
C PHE A 237 1.37 8.65 -4.95
N ILE A 238 0.79 9.81 -5.23
CA ILE A 238 1.18 10.69 -6.33
C ILE A 238 2.25 11.67 -5.84
N ILE A 239 3.48 11.48 -6.29
CA ILE A 239 4.60 12.36 -5.90
C ILE A 239 4.45 13.74 -6.53
N ASP A 240 4.30 13.75 -7.86
CA ASP A 240 4.12 14.94 -8.66
C ASP A 240 3.36 14.61 -9.95
N CYS A 241 2.47 15.48 -10.34
CA CYS A 241 1.74 15.36 -11.59
C CYS A 241 1.24 16.73 -12.05
N PRO A 242 1.15 16.97 -13.38
CA PRO A 242 0.40 18.08 -13.94
C PRO A 242 -1.12 17.79 -13.92
N THR A 243 -1.91 18.82 -14.14
CA THR A 243 -3.35 18.66 -14.42
C THR A 243 -3.55 17.83 -15.69
N GLY A 244 -4.54 16.92 -15.67
CA GLY A 244 -4.81 15.99 -16.78
C GLY A 244 -4.26 14.60 -16.54
N CYS A 245 -3.68 14.31 -15.37
CA CYS A 245 -3.35 12.96 -14.94
C CYS A 245 -4.49 12.39 -14.08
N TYR A 246 -4.84 11.12 -14.32
CA TYR A 246 -5.90 10.44 -13.57
C TYR A 246 -5.79 8.92 -13.64
N SER A 247 -6.51 8.26 -12.74
CA SER A 247 -6.77 6.81 -12.80
C SER A 247 -8.24 6.52 -13.03
N LEU A 248 -8.51 5.41 -13.73
CA LEU A 248 -9.83 4.79 -13.78
C LEU A 248 -9.78 3.48 -13.01
N VAL A 249 -10.79 3.22 -12.17
CA VAL A 249 -10.87 2.03 -11.31
C VAL A 249 -12.26 1.42 -11.43
N GLY A 250 -12.36 0.10 -11.65
CA GLY A 250 -13.65 -0.58 -11.76
C GLY A 250 -13.53 -2.11 -11.69
N THR A 251 -14.67 -2.80 -11.63
CA THR A 251 -14.71 -4.24 -11.39
C THR A 251 -14.71 -5.08 -12.68
N GLU A 252 -15.08 -4.49 -13.81
CA GLU A 252 -15.30 -5.21 -15.07
C GLU A 252 -14.69 -4.48 -16.26
N LEU A 253 -14.36 -5.23 -17.30
CA LEU A 253 -14.02 -4.70 -18.62
C LEU A 253 -15.20 -4.84 -19.57
N ASP A 254 -15.26 -3.94 -20.56
CA ASP A 254 -16.09 -4.09 -21.73
C ASP A 254 -15.44 -5.04 -22.77
N GLU A 255 -16.11 -5.26 -23.89
CA GLU A 255 -15.64 -6.11 -25.00
C GLU A 255 -14.36 -5.59 -25.69
N ASN A 256 -14.04 -4.32 -25.51
CA ASN A 256 -12.85 -3.66 -26.05
C ASN A 256 -11.69 -3.60 -25.04
N GLY A 257 -11.87 -4.15 -23.83
CA GLY A 257 -10.87 -4.14 -22.78
C GLY A 257 -10.81 -2.83 -21.99
N HIS A 258 -11.79 -1.94 -22.09
CA HIS A 258 -11.90 -0.74 -21.28
C HIS A 258 -12.65 -1.02 -19.97
N ILE A 259 -12.34 -0.27 -18.93
CA ILE A 259 -13.01 -0.41 -17.63
C ILE A 259 -14.46 0.10 -17.74
N ARG A 260 -15.42 -0.79 -17.43
CA ARG A 260 -16.84 -0.47 -17.48
C ARG A 260 -17.25 0.34 -16.24
N ASN A 261 -17.99 1.44 -16.47
CA ASN A 261 -18.49 2.32 -15.40
C ASN A 261 -17.42 2.67 -14.33
N PRO A 262 -16.24 3.17 -14.74
CA PRO A 262 -15.14 3.40 -13.80
C PRO A 262 -15.41 4.53 -12.83
N SER A 263 -14.90 4.38 -11.61
CA SER A 263 -14.61 5.53 -10.75
C SER A 263 -13.35 6.23 -11.26
N ARG A 264 -13.40 7.56 -11.40
CA ARG A 264 -12.28 8.39 -11.82
C ARG A 264 -11.59 9.02 -10.62
N VAL A 265 -10.26 8.98 -10.63
CA VAL A 265 -9.37 9.63 -9.66
C VAL A 265 -8.56 10.68 -10.39
N ASP A 266 -8.91 11.93 -10.26
CA ASP A 266 -8.04 13.01 -10.75
C ASP A 266 -6.83 13.14 -9.81
N TRP A 267 -5.64 13.12 -10.38
CA TRP A 267 -4.40 13.21 -9.60
C TRP A 267 -4.08 14.65 -9.22
N THR A 268 -3.58 14.79 -8.00
CA THR A 268 -2.93 15.99 -7.50
C THR A 268 -1.64 15.62 -6.77
N PRO A 269 -0.59 16.46 -6.80
CA PRO A 269 0.61 16.18 -6.03
C PRO A 269 0.32 15.96 -4.55
N GLY A 270 0.89 14.89 -3.98
CA GLY A 270 0.69 14.52 -2.59
C GLY A 270 -0.60 13.74 -2.28
N LEU A 271 -1.41 13.41 -3.29
CA LEU A 271 -2.59 12.56 -3.13
C LEU A 271 -2.18 11.11 -2.87
N ALA A 272 -2.79 10.47 -1.85
CA ALA A 272 -2.81 9.02 -1.76
C ALA A 272 -4.21 8.47 -2.08
N PHE A 273 -4.29 7.25 -2.65
CA PHE A 273 -5.55 6.57 -2.88
C PHE A 273 -5.42 5.06 -2.81
N VAL A 274 -6.54 4.40 -2.54
CA VAL A 274 -6.62 2.94 -2.44
C VAL A 274 -7.09 2.37 -3.77
N THR A 275 -6.33 1.43 -4.33
CA THR A 275 -6.77 0.56 -5.42
C THR A 275 -7.12 -0.81 -4.84
N PRO A 276 -8.42 -1.20 -4.79
CA PRO A 276 -8.85 -2.44 -4.15
C PRO A 276 -8.34 -3.70 -4.88
N PRO A 277 -8.11 -4.82 -4.17
CA PRO A 277 -7.74 -6.10 -4.76
C PRO A 277 -8.72 -6.56 -5.84
N GLY A 278 -8.19 -7.04 -6.95
CA GLY A 278 -8.98 -7.59 -8.06
C GLY A 278 -9.70 -6.55 -8.93
N TYR A 279 -9.63 -5.26 -8.61
CA TYR A 279 -10.20 -4.22 -9.45
C TYR A 279 -9.28 -3.92 -10.63
N TRP A 280 -9.88 -3.77 -11.81
CA TRP A 280 -9.21 -3.22 -12.97
C TRP A 280 -8.91 -1.75 -12.74
N HIS A 281 -7.69 -1.35 -13.02
CA HIS A 281 -7.27 0.05 -12.95
C HIS A 281 -6.34 0.38 -14.10
N ALA A 282 -6.42 1.63 -14.54
CA ALA A 282 -5.63 2.20 -15.63
C ALA A 282 -5.21 3.62 -15.26
N HIS A 283 -4.04 4.06 -15.72
CA HIS A 283 -3.53 5.39 -15.45
C HIS A 283 -3.32 6.16 -16.74
N PHE A 284 -3.68 7.43 -16.73
CA PHE A 284 -3.68 8.32 -17.89
C PHE A 284 -2.90 9.57 -17.60
N ASN A 285 -2.07 10.00 -18.54
CA ASN A 285 -1.42 11.30 -18.54
C ASN A 285 -1.76 12.02 -19.84
N GLU A 286 -2.78 12.85 -19.81
CA GLU A 286 -3.23 13.68 -20.94
C GLU A 286 -2.61 15.10 -20.91
N SER A 287 -1.46 15.24 -20.26
CA SER A 287 -0.77 16.50 -20.05
C SER A 287 0.51 16.62 -20.88
N ASP A 288 1.21 17.73 -20.68
CA ASP A 288 2.47 18.07 -21.36
C ASP A 288 3.74 17.76 -20.53
N ARG A 289 3.58 17.15 -19.34
CA ARG A 289 4.67 16.82 -18.42
C ARG A 289 4.51 15.41 -17.86
N GLU A 290 5.62 14.75 -17.49
CA GLU A 290 5.62 13.46 -16.81
C GLU A 290 4.96 13.56 -15.43
N ALA A 291 4.35 12.46 -15.01
CA ALA A 291 3.84 12.27 -13.66
C ALA A 291 4.60 11.15 -12.94
N PHE A 292 4.71 11.24 -11.62
CA PHE A 292 5.45 10.32 -10.78
C PHE A 292 4.57 9.76 -9.67
N LEU A 293 4.65 8.44 -9.46
CA LEU A 293 3.83 7.75 -8.47
C LEU A 293 4.57 6.61 -7.76
N ILE A 294 4.09 6.29 -6.58
CA ILE A 294 4.57 5.17 -5.74
C ILE A 294 3.40 4.27 -5.42
N PRO A 295 3.24 3.12 -6.05
CA PRO A 295 2.39 2.04 -5.54
C PRO A 295 3.10 1.28 -4.41
N ILE A 296 2.46 1.19 -3.24
CA ILE A 296 2.88 0.30 -2.15
C ILE A 296 1.81 -0.78 -2.00
N GLN A 297 2.21 -2.05 -2.03
CA GLN A 297 1.31 -3.19 -2.10
C GLN A 297 1.73 -4.28 -1.11
N ASP A 298 0.79 -5.12 -0.66
CA ASP A 298 1.08 -6.36 0.07
C ASP A 298 1.55 -7.50 -0.88
N ALA A 299 1.96 -7.13 -2.09
CA ALA A 299 2.38 -8.06 -3.13
C ALA A 299 3.63 -8.88 -2.78
N GLY A 300 4.44 -8.44 -1.81
CA GLY A 300 5.54 -9.24 -1.28
C GLY A 300 5.05 -10.52 -0.64
N LEU A 301 4.06 -10.40 0.24
CA LEU A 301 3.39 -11.55 0.87
C LEU A 301 2.68 -12.42 -0.18
N GLN A 302 1.91 -11.80 -1.10
CA GLN A 302 1.21 -12.53 -2.16
C GLN A 302 2.17 -13.31 -3.07
N THR A 303 3.34 -12.74 -3.39
CA THR A 303 4.39 -13.43 -4.15
C THR A 303 4.96 -14.63 -3.39
N TYR A 304 5.26 -14.45 -2.09
CA TYR A 304 5.76 -15.54 -1.25
C TYR A 304 4.74 -16.67 -1.15
N LEU A 305 3.45 -16.38 -1.01
CA LEU A 305 2.36 -17.35 -0.97
C LEU A 305 2.00 -17.96 -2.34
N ARG A 306 2.60 -17.50 -3.44
CA ARG A 306 2.30 -17.90 -4.84
C ARG A 306 0.87 -17.58 -5.27
N SER A 307 0.26 -16.58 -4.68
CA SER A 307 -1.12 -16.13 -4.99
C SER A 307 -1.17 -14.86 -5.84
N LEU A 308 -0.04 -14.18 -6.05
CA LEU A 308 -0.01 -12.99 -6.90
C LEU A 308 -0.26 -13.37 -8.37
N ASP A 309 -1.33 -12.82 -8.94
CA ASP A 309 -1.70 -12.97 -10.35
C ASP A 309 -2.00 -11.58 -10.93
N ILE A 310 -1.07 -11.07 -11.75
CA ILE A 310 -1.22 -9.77 -12.42
C ILE A 310 -1.75 -10.04 -13.83
N ARG A 311 -2.90 -9.45 -14.16
CA ARG A 311 -3.54 -9.57 -15.48
C ARG A 311 -3.63 -8.23 -16.16
N PHE A 312 -3.41 -8.24 -17.47
CA PHE A 312 -3.55 -7.09 -18.36
C PHE A 312 -4.71 -7.31 -19.32
N SER A 313 -5.38 -6.21 -19.75
CA SER A 313 -6.44 -6.24 -20.76
C SER A 313 -5.88 -6.48 -22.15
#